data_007fc2ef8a2436a03120a519d693eb6e
#
_entry.id   007fc2ef8a2436a03120a519d693eb6e
#
_cell.length_a   1.000
_cell.length_b   1.000
_cell.length_c   1.000
_cell.angle_alpha   90.00
_cell.angle_beta   90.00
_cell.angle_gamma   90.00
#
_symmetry.space_group_name_H-M   'P 1'
#
loop_
_entity.id
_entity.type
_entity.pdbx_description
1 polymer ?
#
loop_
_entity_poly.entity_id
_entity_poly.type
_entity_poly.pdbx_seq_one_letter_code
_entity_poly.pdbx_strand_id
1 'polypeptide(L)'
;MRIAFSFIISFLLFTSCSSNDADLIIHNATIYTVNESFETATAVVVKDGKFIAVGEEDLLNQYKARSVVNLNGFSVYPGFIDAHCHFYNFGLLQEQLDLSGTKSFEEVVDRVASYITTHPGVPVLGQGWDQNSWEVKEYPTKDILDKRFPEQLIALKRVDGHALLVNQVTLDLAGIDSTTSVDGGVFIRANGMLTGVLIDNAMDQVYAALPKPTKQQQTTALLAAQGIAFKNGLTTVDDAGLDKEQLQLIESLHEEGVLDIRVYGMISNTPENLAYYLEKGPTQTERLNIRSVKVYADGALGSRGAALKKEYSDAPGNHGSFVTPVDQIEALAYVLAKKGFQMNTHAIGDAANYEVLNAYKKALTIDADPRWRIEHAQIVSLEDREFFGTKIIPSIQPTHATSDMFWADERLGDDRMQGAYAYKSLLDWSGRVALGTDFPVEHVSPLKTFYAAVARTTEEQLPEGGFQMGDALTRTEALKGMTLWAAYANFEEEIKGSIEVGKLADMVILKRDIMNIDIHEVPQVEVLATIVDGNMVYRASN
;
A
#
# COMPACT_ATOMS: atom_id res chain seq x y z
N MET A 1 -62.96 -9.36 56.48
CA MET A 1 -63.01 -10.06 55.18
C MET A 1 -61.90 -9.47 54.30
N ARG A 2 -60.74 -10.14 54.29
CA ARG A 2 -59.57 -9.68 53.48
C ARG A 2 -59.51 -10.60 52.26
N ILE A 3 -59.66 -10.01 51.10
CA ILE A 3 -59.52 -10.68 49.80
C ILE A 3 -58.06 -10.58 49.38
N ALA A 4 -57.41 -11.74 49.27
CA ALA A 4 -56.06 -11.84 48.75
C ALA A 4 -56.10 -11.98 47.22
N PHE A 5 -55.52 -11.04 46.49
CA PHE A 5 -55.29 -11.14 45.06
C PHE A 5 -53.95 -11.84 44.82
N SER A 6 -53.98 -13.06 44.29
CA SER A 6 -52.81 -13.77 43.77
C SER A 6 -52.51 -13.30 42.36
N PHE A 7 -51.38 -12.65 42.17
CA PHE A 7 -50.82 -12.33 40.86
C PHE A 7 -50.01 -13.55 40.37
N ILE A 8 -50.52 -14.23 39.34
CA ILE A 8 -49.78 -15.26 38.58
C ILE A 8 -48.95 -14.54 37.56
N ILE A 9 -47.61 -14.45 37.78
CA ILE A 9 -46.64 -13.99 36.79
C ILE A 9 -46.35 -15.17 35.88
N SER A 10 -46.90 -15.10 34.64
CA SER A 10 -46.59 -16.05 33.56
C SER A 10 -45.23 -15.68 32.96
N PHE A 11 -44.20 -16.45 33.25
CA PHE A 11 -42.86 -16.34 32.66
C PHE A 11 -42.94 -16.90 31.22
N LEU A 12 -43.09 -16.04 30.23
CA LEU A 12 -42.91 -16.39 28.82
C LEU A 12 -41.40 -16.60 28.58
N LEU A 13 -40.98 -17.85 28.59
CA LEU A 13 -39.70 -18.29 28.06
C LEU A 13 -39.71 -18.06 26.54
N PHE A 14 -39.14 -16.94 26.10
CA PHE A 14 -38.74 -16.80 24.70
C PHE A 14 -37.59 -17.77 24.44
N THR A 15 -37.90 -18.97 23.95
CA THR A 15 -36.91 -19.79 23.27
C THR A 15 -36.61 -19.08 21.96
N SER A 16 -35.49 -18.32 21.94
CA SER A 16 -34.88 -17.91 20.71
C SER A 16 -34.47 -19.19 19.97
N CYS A 17 -35.23 -19.63 19.00
CA CYS A 17 -34.77 -20.55 17.98
C CYS A 17 -33.72 -19.78 17.20
N SER A 18 -32.45 -19.98 17.49
CA SER A 18 -31.38 -19.61 16.59
C SER A 18 -31.61 -20.46 15.33
N SER A 19 -32.07 -19.85 14.26
CA SER A 19 -32.11 -20.51 12.96
C SER A 19 -30.66 -20.77 12.59
N ASN A 20 -30.27 -22.03 12.39
CA ASN A 20 -28.95 -22.43 11.90
C ASN A 20 -28.80 -22.10 10.40
N ASP A 21 -29.46 -21.05 9.92
CA ASP A 21 -29.40 -20.58 8.55
C ASP A 21 -28.21 -19.68 8.37
N ALA A 22 -27.48 -19.90 7.30
CA ALA A 22 -26.26 -19.18 6.90
C ALA A 22 -26.39 -18.68 5.45
N ASP A 23 -25.50 -17.78 5.06
CA ASP A 23 -25.44 -17.30 3.68
C ASP A 23 -24.50 -18.18 2.85
N LEU A 24 -23.34 -18.54 3.43
CA LEU A 24 -22.29 -19.29 2.74
C LEU A 24 -21.68 -20.33 3.69
N ILE A 25 -21.45 -21.54 3.17
CA ILE A 25 -20.54 -22.53 3.75
C ILE A 25 -19.43 -22.80 2.75
N ILE A 26 -18.17 -22.67 3.17
CA ILE A 26 -17.00 -23.15 2.43
C ILE A 26 -16.49 -24.37 3.17
N HIS A 27 -16.20 -25.44 2.42
CA HIS A 27 -15.75 -26.71 3.01
C HIS A 27 -14.81 -27.49 2.09
N ASN A 28 -14.25 -28.59 2.59
CA ASN A 28 -13.27 -29.42 1.90
C ASN A 28 -12.08 -28.56 1.43
N ALA A 29 -11.51 -27.79 2.37
CA ALA A 29 -10.44 -26.85 2.16
C ALA A 29 -9.35 -27.01 3.24
N THR A 30 -8.17 -26.50 2.97
CA THR A 30 -7.18 -26.23 4.02
C THR A 30 -7.32 -24.75 4.40
N ILE A 31 -7.93 -24.46 5.55
CA ILE A 31 -8.22 -23.09 5.99
C ILE A 31 -7.23 -22.71 7.07
N TYR A 32 -6.33 -21.79 6.76
CA TYR A 32 -5.41 -21.18 7.74
C TYR A 32 -6.14 -20.08 8.48
N THR A 33 -6.43 -20.31 9.76
CA THR A 33 -7.19 -19.31 10.55
C THR A 33 -6.39 -18.07 10.85
N VAL A 34 -5.07 -18.19 10.94
CA VAL A 34 -4.13 -17.15 11.36
C VAL A 34 -4.52 -16.50 12.70
N ASN A 35 -5.25 -17.26 13.53
CA ASN A 35 -5.48 -16.89 14.93
C ASN A 35 -4.16 -16.96 15.73
N GLU A 36 -4.19 -16.61 16.99
CA GLU A 36 -2.99 -16.59 17.83
C GLU A 36 -2.26 -17.94 17.84
N SER A 37 -3.02 -19.06 17.91
CA SER A 37 -2.50 -20.44 17.92
C SER A 37 -2.13 -20.95 16.53
N PHE A 38 -2.42 -20.22 15.46
CA PHE A 38 -2.18 -20.59 14.06
C PHE A 38 -2.80 -21.94 13.68
N GLU A 39 -4.04 -22.15 14.07
CA GLU A 39 -4.78 -23.38 13.80
C GLU A 39 -5.25 -23.47 12.34
N THR A 40 -5.60 -24.66 11.91
CA THR A 40 -6.25 -24.90 10.62
C THR A 40 -7.66 -25.45 10.83
N ALA A 41 -8.54 -25.21 9.86
CA ALA A 41 -9.89 -25.74 9.79
C ALA A 41 -10.15 -26.34 8.40
N THR A 42 -11.24 -27.06 8.23
CA THR A 42 -11.67 -27.59 6.93
C THR A 42 -12.97 -27.00 6.43
N ALA A 43 -13.70 -26.31 7.29
CA ALA A 43 -14.96 -25.63 6.95
C ALA A 43 -15.13 -24.31 7.71
N VAL A 44 -15.83 -23.36 7.07
CA VAL A 44 -16.30 -22.11 7.67
C VAL A 44 -17.73 -21.83 7.27
N VAL A 45 -18.47 -21.19 8.17
CA VAL A 45 -19.85 -20.77 7.96
C VAL A 45 -19.95 -19.26 8.11
N VAL A 46 -20.57 -18.62 7.12
CA VAL A 46 -20.71 -17.17 7.04
C VAL A 46 -22.18 -16.78 7.08
N LYS A 47 -22.50 -15.76 7.85
CA LYS A 47 -23.80 -15.12 7.91
C LYS A 47 -23.63 -13.61 8.11
N ASP A 48 -24.42 -12.83 7.37
CA ASP A 48 -24.41 -11.36 7.47
C ASP A 48 -22.98 -10.77 7.42
N GLY A 49 -22.16 -11.27 6.50
CA GLY A 49 -20.79 -10.83 6.27
C GLY A 49 -19.74 -11.26 7.32
N LYS A 50 -20.10 -12.12 8.29
CA LYS A 50 -19.21 -12.55 9.38
C LYS A 50 -19.12 -14.05 9.50
N PHE A 51 -17.98 -14.53 10.01
CA PHE A 51 -17.84 -15.93 10.40
C PHE A 51 -18.74 -16.21 11.62
N ILE A 52 -19.65 -17.18 11.52
CA ILE A 52 -20.46 -17.65 12.65
C ILE A 52 -20.03 -19.02 13.17
N ALA A 53 -19.25 -19.76 12.37
CA ALA A 53 -18.56 -20.97 12.79
C ALA A 53 -17.30 -21.20 11.96
N VAL A 54 -16.27 -21.75 12.62
CA VAL A 54 -14.99 -22.18 12.03
C VAL A 54 -14.67 -23.55 12.62
N GLY A 55 -14.38 -24.55 11.81
CA GLY A 55 -14.16 -25.92 12.30
C GLY A 55 -14.02 -26.94 11.18
N GLU A 56 -14.58 -28.12 11.43
CA GLU A 56 -14.46 -29.28 10.57
C GLU A 56 -15.73 -29.50 9.70
N GLU A 57 -15.69 -30.52 8.83
CA GLU A 57 -16.79 -30.87 7.91
C GLU A 57 -18.15 -31.15 8.58
N ASP A 58 -18.17 -31.44 9.88
CA ASP A 58 -19.40 -31.65 10.65
C ASP A 58 -20.30 -30.39 10.72
N LEU A 59 -19.75 -29.20 10.44
CA LEU A 59 -20.49 -27.96 10.31
C LEU A 59 -21.58 -28.03 9.22
N LEU A 60 -21.38 -28.84 8.16
CA LEU A 60 -22.39 -29.06 7.12
C LEU A 60 -23.66 -29.72 7.67
N ASN A 61 -23.59 -30.48 8.78
CA ASN A 61 -24.72 -31.11 9.42
C ASN A 61 -25.40 -30.14 10.42
N GLN A 62 -24.69 -29.12 10.87
CA GLN A 62 -25.16 -28.17 11.89
C GLN A 62 -25.86 -26.96 11.27
N TYR A 63 -25.39 -26.52 10.08
CA TYR A 63 -25.85 -25.31 9.42
C TYR A 63 -26.49 -25.61 8.06
N LYS A 64 -27.43 -24.73 7.65
CA LYS A 64 -28.00 -24.71 6.30
C LYS A 64 -27.68 -23.37 5.66
N ALA A 65 -26.99 -23.37 4.52
CA ALA A 65 -26.62 -22.16 3.83
C ALA A 65 -27.34 -22.00 2.48
N ARG A 66 -27.48 -20.75 2.04
CA ARG A 66 -27.96 -20.44 0.68
C ARG A 66 -26.97 -20.93 -0.38
N SER A 67 -25.67 -20.85 -0.07
CA SER A 67 -24.58 -21.31 -0.93
C SER A 67 -23.67 -22.26 -0.16
N VAL A 68 -23.33 -23.40 -0.75
CA VAL A 68 -22.36 -24.37 -0.20
C VAL A 68 -21.29 -24.59 -1.27
N VAL A 69 -20.04 -24.28 -0.94
CA VAL A 69 -18.92 -24.31 -1.87
C VAL A 69 -17.92 -25.36 -1.41
N ASN A 70 -17.76 -26.40 -2.22
CA ASN A 70 -16.70 -27.40 -2.04
C ASN A 70 -15.44 -26.94 -2.76
N LEU A 71 -14.36 -26.72 -2.04
CA LEU A 71 -13.09 -26.26 -2.60
C LEU A 71 -12.15 -27.35 -3.07
N ASN A 72 -12.52 -28.64 -2.94
CA ASN A 72 -11.72 -29.77 -3.43
C ASN A 72 -10.24 -29.74 -2.96
N GLY A 73 -10.01 -29.28 -1.73
CA GLY A 73 -8.68 -29.25 -1.11
C GLY A 73 -7.87 -27.98 -1.38
N PHE A 74 -8.42 -26.95 -2.04
CA PHE A 74 -7.74 -25.65 -2.17
C PHE A 74 -7.54 -24.96 -0.82
N SER A 75 -6.58 -24.05 -0.78
CA SER A 75 -6.21 -23.37 0.45
C SER A 75 -6.91 -22.03 0.59
N VAL A 76 -7.37 -21.74 1.81
CA VAL A 76 -8.05 -20.49 2.19
C VAL A 76 -7.23 -19.79 3.25
N TYR A 77 -7.09 -18.49 3.08
CA TYR A 77 -6.40 -17.59 4.00
C TYR A 77 -7.31 -16.42 4.36
N PRO A 78 -7.09 -15.71 5.49
CA PRO A 78 -7.71 -14.40 5.69
C PRO A 78 -7.44 -13.49 4.49
N GLY A 79 -8.36 -12.61 4.16
CA GLY A 79 -8.13 -11.62 3.13
C GLY A 79 -6.83 -10.85 3.38
N PHE A 80 -5.99 -10.72 2.35
CA PHE A 80 -4.70 -10.07 2.51
C PHE A 80 -4.87 -8.57 2.73
N ILE A 81 -3.99 -8.01 3.54
CA ILE A 81 -3.91 -6.58 3.86
C ILE A 81 -2.57 -6.07 3.37
N ASP A 82 -2.58 -5.05 2.53
CA ASP A 82 -1.38 -4.31 2.18
C ASP A 82 -1.21 -3.16 3.17
N ALA A 83 -0.24 -3.28 4.07
CA ALA A 83 -0.08 -2.34 5.17
C ALA A 83 0.57 -1.01 4.76
N HIS A 84 1.04 -0.87 3.52
CA HIS A 84 1.60 0.37 2.98
C HIS A 84 1.56 0.36 1.46
N CYS A 85 0.72 1.20 0.89
CA CYS A 85 0.64 1.39 -0.56
C CYS A 85 0.17 2.81 -0.89
N HIS A 86 0.06 3.11 -2.19
CA HIS A 86 -0.48 4.34 -2.74
C HIS A 86 -1.66 4.02 -3.67
N PHE A 87 -2.72 3.46 -3.09
CA PHE A 87 -3.86 2.89 -3.80
C PHE A 87 -4.55 3.90 -4.73
N TYR A 88 -4.84 5.11 -4.23
CA TYR A 88 -5.45 6.17 -5.03
C TYR A 88 -4.56 6.56 -6.21
N ASN A 89 -3.27 6.80 -5.95
CA ASN A 89 -2.32 7.18 -7.00
C ASN A 89 -2.11 6.04 -8.01
N PHE A 90 -2.09 4.78 -7.54
CA PHE A 90 -2.02 3.62 -8.42
C PHE A 90 -3.21 3.55 -9.37
N GLY A 91 -4.41 3.85 -8.89
CA GLY A 91 -5.60 3.95 -9.74
C GLY A 91 -5.45 5.01 -10.83
N LEU A 92 -4.97 6.20 -10.47
CA LEU A 92 -4.72 7.26 -11.45
C LEU A 92 -3.68 6.86 -12.50
N LEU A 93 -2.68 6.06 -12.12
CA LEU A 93 -1.68 5.55 -13.07
C LEU A 93 -2.29 4.56 -14.07
N GLN A 94 -3.36 3.81 -13.72
CA GLN A 94 -4.04 2.90 -14.66
C GLN A 94 -4.75 3.66 -15.78
N GLU A 95 -5.11 4.92 -15.54
CA GLU A 95 -5.74 5.79 -16.54
C GLU A 95 -4.70 6.51 -17.43
N GLN A 96 -3.41 6.37 -17.14
CA GLN A 96 -2.35 6.98 -17.93
C GLN A 96 -2.01 6.14 -19.15
N LEU A 97 -1.53 6.82 -20.20
CA LEU A 97 -1.06 6.18 -21.43
C LEU A 97 0.24 5.40 -21.17
N ASP A 98 0.19 4.07 -21.30
CA ASP A 98 1.38 3.24 -21.24
C ASP A 98 2.23 3.39 -22.52
N LEU A 99 3.46 3.87 -22.34
CA LEU A 99 4.46 4.06 -23.39
C LEU A 99 5.61 3.06 -23.28
N SER A 100 5.52 2.11 -22.36
CA SER A 100 6.54 1.09 -22.14
C SER A 100 6.73 0.23 -23.40
N GLY A 101 7.98 -0.13 -23.67
CA GLY A 101 8.33 -1.00 -24.79
C GLY A 101 8.23 -0.37 -26.18
N THR A 102 7.93 0.93 -26.29
CA THR A 102 7.99 1.66 -27.57
C THR A 102 9.39 1.59 -28.17
N LYS A 103 9.47 1.48 -29.51
CA LYS A 103 10.74 1.30 -30.25
C LYS A 103 11.20 2.55 -30.96
N SER A 104 10.36 3.59 -31.01
CA SER A 104 10.70 4.89 -31.59
C SER A 104 9.82 5.99 -31.04
N PHE A 105 10.18 7.25 -31.27
CA PHE A 105 9.34 8.38 -30.90
C PHE A 105 8.07 8.46 -31.74
N GLU A 106 8.09 8.01 -32.97
CA GLU A 106 6.92 7.91 -33.83
C GLU A 106 5.86 6.97 -33.23
N GLU A 107 6.28 5.82 -32.66
CA GLU A 107 5.37 4.92 -31.98
C GLU A 107 4.74 5.58 -30.73
N VAL A 108 5.50 6.37 -29.98
CA VAL A 108 4.97 7.18 -28.86
C VAL A 108 3.87 8.12 -29.38
N VAL A 109 4.14 8.85 -30.44
CA VAL A 109 3.21 9.82 -31.03
C VAL A 109 1.93 9.13 -31.54
N ASP A 110 2.04 7.93 -32.10
CA ASP A 110 0.87 7.14 -32.55
C ASP A 110 0.04 6.59 -31.38
N ARG A 111 0.67 6.17 -30.29
CA ARG A 111 -0.05 5.81 -29.04
C ARG A 111 -0.79 7.02 -28.45
N VAL A 112 -0.18 8.21 -28.45
CA VAL A 112 -0.82 9.47 -28.06
C VAL A 112 -2.05 9.74 -28.92
N ALA A 113 -1.95 9.61 -30.27
CA ALA A 113 -3.08 9.80 -31.17
C ALA A 113 -4.24 8.84 -30.89
N SER A 114 -3.93 7.58 -30.62
CA SER A 114 -4.91 6.56 -30.29
C SER A 114 -5.61 6.87 -28.96
N TYR A 115 -4.85 7.30 -27.95
CA TYR A 115 -5.38 7.67 -26.64
C TYR A 115 -6.34 8.87 -26.74
N ILE A 116 -5.98 9.92 -27.48
CA ILE A 116 -6.84 11.10 -27.68
C ILE A 116 -8.17 10.71 -28.33
N THR A 117 -8.16 9.74 -29.26
CA THR A 117 -9.38 9.28 -29.93
C THR A 117 -10.36 8.60 -28.96
N THR A 118 -9.85 7.88 -27.98
CA THR A 118 -10.66 7.17 -26.95
C THR A 118 -10.96 8.03 -25.75
N HIS A 119 -10.19 9.11 -25.50
CA HIS A 119 -10.32 10.02 -24.35
C HIS A 119 -10.39 11.49 -24.80
N PRO A 120 -11.44 11.90 -25.54
CA PRO A 120 -11.51 13.26 -26.08
C PRO A 120 -11.59 14.31 -24.98
N GLY A 121 -10.75 15.36 -25.08
CA GLY A 121 -10.74 16.49 -24.15
C GLY A 121 -10.06 16.22 -22.81
N VAL A 122 -9.48 15.04 -22.60
CA VAL A 122 -8.69 14.70 -21.40
C VAL A 122 -7.21 14.99 -21.65
N PRO A 123 -6.46 15.62 -20.74
CA PRO A 123 -5.01 15.74 -20.84
C PRO A 123 -4.36 14.36 -21.05
N VAL A 124 -3.41 14.26 -21.96
CA VAL A 124 -2.65 13.01 -22.16
C VAL A 124 -1.52 12.97 -21.17
N LEU A 125 -1.72 12.23 -20.09
CA LEU A 125 -0.67 11.85 -19.17
C LEU A 125 -0.19 10.46 -19.54
N GLY A 126 1.10 10.30 -19.80
CA GLY A 126 1.67 9.01 -20.17
C GLY A 126 2.99 8.76 -19.48
N GLN A 127 3.40 7.50 -19.41
CA GLN A 127 4.68 7.12 -18.81
C GLN A 127 5.30 5.91 -19.51
N GLY A 128 6.61 5.77 -19.38
CA GLY A 128 7.30 4.55 -19.77
C GLY A 128 8.12 4.66 -21.07
N TRP A 129 8.17 5.82 -21.71
CA TRP A 129 9.09 5.98 -22.86
C TRP A 129 10.55 5.96 -22.42
N ASP A 130 11.42 5.39 -23.26
CA ASP A 130 12.86 5.31 -23.03
C ASP A 130 13.62 5.37 -24.34
N GLN A 131 14.20 6.54 -24.65
CA GLN A 131 14.98 6.74 -25.86
C GLN A 131 16.24 5.84 -25.91
N ASN A 132 16.73 5.34 -24.79
CA ASN A 132 17.88 4.42 -24.78
C ASN A 132 17.56 3.08 -25.42
N SER A 133 16.26 2.71 -25.48
CA SER A 133 15.76 1.51 -26.14
C SER A 133 15.43 1.71 -27.64
N TRP A 134 15.53 2.94 -28.16
CA TRP A 134 15.25 3.29 -29.54
C TRP A 134 16.50 3.25 -30.40
N GLU A 135 16.33 3.31 -31.74
CA GLU A 135 17.44 3.46 -32.67
C GLU A 135 18.11 4.82 -32.49
N VAL A 136 17.31 5.90 -32.39
CA VAL A 136 17.77 7.26 -32.07
C VAL A 136 17.76 7.44 -30.55
N LYS A 137 18.94 7.50 -29.93
CA LYS A 137 19.11 7.55 -28.46
C LYS A 137 19.15 8.97 -27.88
N GLU A 138 18.80 9.97 -28.67
CA GLU A 138 18.69 11.35 -28.24
C GLU A 138 17.31 11.63 -27.62
N TYR A 139 17.23 12.61 -26.74
CA TYR A 139 15.95 13.07 -26.25
C TYR A 139 15.07 13.57 -27.40
N PRO A 140 13.78 13.17 -27.45
CA PRO A 140 12.85 13.69 -28.44
C PRO A 140 12.58 15.19 -28.22
N THR A 141 12.05 15.87 -29.26
CA THR A 141 11.57 17.24 -29.13
C THR A 141 10.05 17.31 -29.27
N LYS A 142 9.48 18.39 -28.74
CA LYS A 142 8.03 18.64 -28.75
C LYS A 142 7.45 18.89 -30.16
N ASP A 143 8.29 19.16 -31.16
CA ASP A 143 7.87 19.69 -32.47
C ASP A 143 6.79 18.85 -33.19
N ILE A 144 6.90 17.52 -33.11
CA ILE A 144 5.90 16.62 -33.70
C ILE A 144 4.60 16.65 -32.90
N LEU A 145 4.69 16.72 -31.58
CA LEU A 145 3.52 16.82 -30.67
C LEU A 145 2.80 18.14 -30.90
N ASP A 146 3.53 19.25 -31.00
CA ASP A 146 2.98 20.59 -31.28
C ASP A 146 2.25 20.63 -32.64
N LYS A 147 2.83 19.99 -33.63
CA LYS A 147 2.25 19.95 -35.00
C LYS A 147 0.98 19.08 -35.08
N ARG A 148 0.99 17.90 -34.44
CA ARG A 148 -0.14 16.94 -34.51
C ARG A 148 -1.25 17.26 -33.53
N PHE A 149 -0.91 17.84 -32.38
CA PHE A 149 -1.83 18.01 -31.24
C PHE A 149 -1.70 19.42 -30.62
N PRO A 150 -1.94 20.50 -31.38
CA PRO A 150 -1.62 21.87 -30.97
C PRO A 150 -2.46 22.39 -29.79
N GLU A 151 -3.63 21.79 -29.54
CA GLU A 151 -4.55 22.20 -28.46
C GLU A 151 -4.63 21.20 -27.31
N GLN A 152 -3.99 20.05 -27.47
CA GLN A 152 -4.06 18.96 -26.49
C GLN A 152 -2.93 19.07 -25.48
N LEU A 153 -3.27 19.12 -24.18
CA LEU A 153 -2.27 19.04 -23.11
C LEU A 153 -1.61 17.65 -23.12
N ILE A 154 -0.28 17.59 -23.21
CA ILE A 154 0.50 16.35 -23.27
C ILE A 154 1.66 16.44 -22.32
N ALA A 155 1.76 15.45 -21.41
CA ALA A 155 2.87 15.29 -20.47
C ALA A 155 3.23 13.80 -20.38
N LEU A 156 4.39 13.44 -20.93
CA LEU A 156 4.85 12.06 -21.08
C LEU A 156 6.08 11.83 -20.22
N LYS A 157 5.94 11.06 -19.13
CA LYS A 157 7.02 10.75 -18.19
C LYS A 157 7.91 9.64 -18.74
N ARG A 158 9.22 9.82 -18.63
CA ARG A 158 10.20 8.79 -18.95
C ARG A 158 10.13 7.63 -17.95
N VAL A 159 10.60 6.47 -18.38
CA VAL A 159 10.57 5.20 -17.61
C VAL A 159 11.21 5.31 -16.22
N ASP A 160 12.28 6.10 -16.07
CA ASP A 160 12.96 6.31 -14.80
C ASP A 160 12.31 7.37 -13.89
N GLY A 161 11.26 8.04 -14.36
CA GLY A 161 10.56 9.08 -13.61
C GLY A 161 11.26 10.44 -13.52
N HIS A 162 12.48 10.58 -14.05
CA HIS A 162 13.31 11.78 -13.92
C HIS A 162 13.25 12.72 -15.13
N ALA A 163 12.54 12.39 -16.19
CA ALA A 163 12.32 13.26 -17.32
C ALA A 163 10.84 13.29 -17.74
N LEU A 164 10.39 14.46 -18.19
CA LEU A 164 9.04 14.69 -18.71
C LEU A 164 9.13 15.37 -20.07
N LEU A 165 8.52 14.78 -21.10
CA LEU A 165 8.35 15.43 -22.39
C LEU A 165 6.96 16.06 -22.45
N VAL A 166 6.88 17.35 -22.73
CA VAL A 166 5.64 18.11 -22.89
C VAL A 166 5.60 18.86 -24.21
N ASN A 167 4.40 19.16 -24.70
CA ASN A 167 4.23 20.02 -25.87
C ASN A 167 4.11 21.50 -25.51
N GLN A 168 4.06 22.40 -26.51
CA GLN A 168 4.08 23.85 -26.31
C GLN A 168 2.88 24.33 -25.47
N VAL A 169 1.68 23.85 -25.74
CA VAL A 169 0.48 24.28 -24.98
C VAL A 169 0.57 23.89 -23.51
N THR A 170 1.25 22.80 -23.18
CA THR A 170 1.51 22.42 -21.77
C THR A 170 2.57 23.31 -21.12
N LEU A 171 3.62 23.71 -21.86
CA LEU A 171 4.59 24.71 -21.38
C LEU A 171 3.91 26.05 -21.13
N ASP A 172 3.06 26.50 -22.04
CA ASP A 172 2.32 27.77 -21.94
C ASP A 172 1.39 27.75 -20.71
N LEU A 173 0.67 26.65 -20.49
CA LEU A 173 -0.17 26.45 -19.30
C LEU A 173 0.63 26.57 -18.00
N ALA A 174 1.84 25.99 -17.97
CA ALA A 174 2.72 26.01 -16.82
C ALA A 174 3.49 27.34 -16.66
N GLY A 175 3.33 28.29 -17.60
CA GLY A 175 4.06 29.56 -17.57
C GLY A 175 5.56 29.39 -17.78
N ILE A 176 5.98 28.34 -18.51
CA ILE A 176 7.39 28.00 -18.74
C ILE A 176 7.82 28.59 -20.08
N ASP A 177 8.84 29.43 -20.05
CA ASP A 177 9.46 30.08 -21.22
C ASP A 177 10.98 29.83 -21.32
N SER A 178 11.60 30.43 -22.33
CA SER A 178 13.05 30.28 -22.54
C SER A 178 13.92 30.83 -21.42
N THR A 179 13.38 31.64 -20.52
CA THR A 179 14.11 32.27 -19.39
C THR A 179 13.87 31.54 -18.08
N THR A 180 12.91 30.63 -18.01
CA THR A 180 12.54 29.90 -16.80
C THR A 180 13.69 29.03 -16.33
N SER A 181 13.96 29.05 -15.01
CA SER A 181 14.93 28.20 -14.34
C SER A 181 14.42 27.79 -12.95
N VAL A 182 14.88 26.67 -12.44
CA VAL A 182 14.53 26.15 -11.11
C VAL A 182 15.77 25.46 -10.52
N ASP A 183 15.93 25.58 -9.21
CA ASP A 183 17.00 24.87 -8.51
C ASP A 183 16.70 23.36 -8.49
N GLY A 184 17.70 22.53 -8.76
CA GLY A 184 17.55 21.07 -8.78
C GLY A 184 16.78 20.52 -10.00
N GLY A 185 16.56 21.33 -11.05
CA GLY A 185 15.89 20.89 -12.28
C GLY A 185 16.51 21.52 -13.52
N VAL A 186 16.26 20.89 -14.68
CA VAL A 186 16.78 21.34 -15.99
C VAL A 186 15.68 21.41 -17.02
N PHE A 187 15.58 22.55 -17.73
CA PHE A 187 14.79 22.69 -18.96
C PHE A 187 15.72 22.49 -20.15
N ILE A 188 15.58 21.38 -20.90
CA ILE A 188 16.46 21.08 -22.04
C ILE A 188 16.21 22.06 -23.17
N ARG A 189 17.28 22.66 -23.70
CA ARG A 189 17.23 23.65 -24.78
C ARG A 189 18.10 23.24 -25.97
N ALA A 190 17.60 23.51 -27.17
CA ALA A 190 18.35 23.41 -28.41
C ALA A 190 18.31 24.79 -29.08
N ASN A 191 19.47 25.35 -29.42
CA ASN A 191 19.60 26.68 -30.01
C ASN A 191 18.85 27.79 -29.21
N GLY A 192 18.82 27.69 -27.87
CA GLY A 192 18.15 28.64 -26.98
C GLY A 192 16.64 28.44 -26.84
N MET A 193 16.03 27.52 -27.61
CA MET A 193 14.60 27.19 -27.53
C MET A 193 14.37 25.94 -26.66
N LEU A 194 13.24 25.90 -25.95
CA LEU A 194 12.83 24.73 -25.18
C LEU A 194 12.51 23.54 -26.11
N THR A 195 13.10 22.39 -25.83
CA THR A 195 12.82 21.15 -26.56
C THR A 195 11.53 20.48 -26.11
N GLY A 196 10.96 20.90 -24.97
CA GLY A 196 9.85 20.24 -24.30
C GLY A 196 10.27 19.19 -23.27
N VAL A 197 11.55 18.89 -23.14
CA VAL A 197 12.06 17.95 -22.11
C VAL A 197 12.44 18.71 -20.85
N LEU A 198 11.86 18.28 -19.73
CA LEU A 198 12.08 18.79 -18.39
C LEU A 198 12.69 17.67 -17.53
N ILE A 199 13.63 18.02 -16.66
CA ILE A 199 14.34 17.07 -15.79
C ILE A 199 14.13 17.47 -14.33
N ASP A 200 13.87 16.47 -13.48
CA ASP A 200 13.74 16.58 -12.02
C ASP A 200 12.78 17.72 -11.58
N ASN A 201 13.19 18.63 -10.70
CA ASN A 201 12.32 19.70 -10.16
C ASN A 201 11.68 20.60 -11.24
N ALA A 202 12.18 20.59 -12.49
CA ALA A 202 11.53 21.31 -13.57
C ALA A 202 10.16 20.70 -13.95
N MET A 203 9.92 19.43 -13.66
CA MET A 203 8.65 18.74 -13.91
C MET A 203 7.54 19.22 -12.98
N ASP A 204 7.86 19.62 -11.75
CA ASP A 204 6.89 20.00 -10.73
C ASP A 204 6.04 21.19 -11.15
N GLN A 205 6.64 22.12 -11.90
CA GLN A 205 5.93 23.29 -12.42
C GLN A 205 4.82 22.90 -13.39
N VAL A 206 5.04 21.86 -14.20
CA VAL A 206 4.02 21.30 -15.11
C VAL A 206 2.94 20.59 -14.31
N TYR A 207 3.30 19.71 -13.38
CA TYR A 207 2.32 18.98 -12.57
C TYR A 207 1.42 19.91 -11.74
N ALA A 208 1.97 21.01 -11.22
CA ALA A 208 1.20 22.01 -10.49
C ALA A 208 0.18 22.76 -11.38
N ALA A 209 0.47 22.90 -12.68
CA ALA A 209 -0.38 23.61 -13.63
C ALA A 209 -1.44 22.72 -14.29
N LEU A 210 -1.20 21.40 -14.36
CA LEU A 210 -2.14 20.47 -15.00
C LEU A 210 -3.49 20.44 -14.24
N PRO A 211 -4.61 20.31 -14.97
CA PRO A 211 -5.93 20.17 -14.37
C PRO A 211 -5.97 18.98 -13.40
N LYS A 212 -6.52 19.19 -12.22
CA LYS A 212 -6.76 18.10 -11.28
C LYS A 212 -7.77 17.10 -11.86
N PRO A 213 -7.64 15.80 -11.56
CA PRO A 213 -8.61 14.81 -11.99
C PRO A 213 -10.03 15.16 -11.51
N THR A 214 -11.01 15.05 -12.38
CA THR A 214 -12.42 15.22 -12.02
C THR A 214 -12.88 14.11 -11.08
N LYS A 215 -13.99 14.33 -10.34
CA LYS A 215 -14.59 13.27 -9.47
C LYS A 215 -14.82 11.97 -10.25
N GLN A 216 -15.28 12.05 -11.51
CA GLN A 216 -15.51 10.87 -12.34
C GLN A 216 -14.21 10.12 -12.65
N GLN A 217 -13.13 10.81 -13.01
CA GLN A 217 -11.82 10.19 -13.25
C GLN A 217 -11.26 9.55 -11.99
N GLN A 218 -11.35 10.23 -10.85
CA GLN A 218 -10.93 9.68 -9.56
C GLN A 218 -11.72 8.42 -9.19
N THR A 219 -13.05 8.42 -9.42
CA THR A 219 -13.91 7.25 -9.20
C THR A 219 -13.48 6.09 -10.10
N THR A 220 -13.31 6.33 -11.41
CA THR A 220 -12.86 5.30 -12.35
C THR A 220 -11.50 4.72 -11.94
N ALA A 221 -10.57 5.58 -11.53
CA ALA A 221 -9.25 5.20 -11.04
C ALA A 221 -9.32 4.29 -9.80
N LEU A 222 -10.12 4.66 -8.80
CA LEU A 222 -10.31 3.84 -7.59
C LEU A 222 -10.93 2.48 -7.90
N LEU A 223 -11.88 2.41 -8.83
CA LEU A 223 -12.51 1.14 -9.25
C LEU A 223 -11.54 0.25 -10.04
N ALA A 224 -10.69 0.84 -10.89
CA ALA A 224 -9.64 0.11 -11.58
C ALA A 224 -8.62 -0.49 -10.59
N ALA A 225 -8.16 0.32 -9.63
CA ALA A 225 -7.26 -0.13 -8.57
C ALA A 225 -7.90 -1.25 -7.71
N GLN A 226 -9.17 -1.11 -7.34
CA GLN A 226 -9.92 -2.15 -6.61
C GLN A 226 -9.95 -3.48 -7.37
N GLY A 227 -10.25 -3.45 -8.68
CA GLY A 227 -10.28 -4.65 -9.49
C GLY A 227 -8.93 -5.38 -9.52
N ILE A 228 -7.82 -4.61 -9.60
CA ILE A 228 -6.46 -5.16 -9.55
C ILE A 228 -6.14 -5.69 -8.14
N ALA A 229 -6.50 -4.97 -7.08
CA ALA A 229 -6.30 -5.40 -5.70
C ALA A 229 -7.03 -6.72 -5.41
N PHE A 230 -8.30 -6.83 -5.77
CA PHE A 230 -9.08 -8.06 -5.61
C PHE A 230 -8.52 -9.23 -6.41
N LYS A 231 -8.02 -8.99 -7.62
CA LYS A 231 -7.33 -10.01 -8.43
C LYS A 231 -6.09 -10.57 -7.73
N ASN A 232 -5.47 -9.80 -6.86
CA ASN A 232 -4.29 -10.17 -6.08
C ASN A 232 -4.63 -10.66 -4.65
N GLY A 233 -5.91 -10.81 -4.29
CA GLY A 233 -6.32 -11.31 -2.98
C GLY A 233 -6.34 -10.26 -1.86
N LEU A 234 -6.10 -8.99 -2.18
CA LEU A 234 -6.18 -7.89 -1.22
C LEU A 234 -7.64 -7.57 -0.90
N THR A 235 -8.00 -7.51 0.37
CA THR A 235 -9.31 -7.08 0.86
C THR A 235 -9.24 -5.75 1.60
N THR A 236 -8.04 -5.37 2.03
CA THR A 236 -7.74 -4.10 2.69
C THR A 236 -6.45 -3.51 2.14
N VAL A 237 -6.41 -2.19 2.01
CA VAL A 237 -5.23 -1.42 1.63
C VAL A 237 -5.03 -0.26 2.60
N ASP A 238 -3.78 -0.03 3.01
CA ASP A 238 -3.40 1.13 3.81
C ASP A 238 -2.81 2.19 2.86
N ASP A 239 -3.62 3.17 2.49
CA ASP A 239 -3.23 4.19 1.52
C ASP A 239 -2.46 5.33 2.18
N ALA A 240 -1.19 5.45 1.82
CA ALA A 240 -0.21 6.29 2.48
C ALA A 240 -0.18 7.72 1.90
N GLY A 241 -0.97 8.60 2.48
CA GLY A 241 -0.97 10.02 2.16
C GLY A 241 -2.15 10.46 1.28
N LEU A 242 -3.34 10.46 1.88
CA LEU A 242 -4.57 10.94 1.25
C LEU A 242 -4.95 12.33 1.76
N ASP A 243 -5.38 13.19 0.84
CA ASP A 243 -5.95 14.48 1.17
C ASP A 243 -7.42 14.35 1.60
N LYS A 244 -7.93 15.36 2.27
CA LYS A 244 -9.30 15.39 2.77
C LYS A 244 -10.35 15.08 1.68
N GLU A 245 -10.21 15.66 0.50
CA GLU A 245 -11.12 15.48 -0.62
C GLU A 245 -11.13 14.03 -1.13
N GLN A 246 -9.96 13.38 -1.15
CA GLN A 246 -9.80 11.98 -1.55
C GLN A 246 -10.44 11.03 -0.53
N LEU A 247 -10.21 11.28 0.76
CA LEU A 247 -10.83 10.53 1.85
C LEU A 247 -12.37 10.67 1.85
N GLN A 248 -12.88 11.88 1.59
CA GLN A 248 -14.31 12.12 1.46
C GLN A 248 -14.92 11.45 0.22
N LEU A 249 -14.17 11.40 -0.89
CA LEU A 249 -14.60 10.65 -2.08
C LEU A 249 -14.69 9.15 -1.79
N ILE A 250 -13.67 8.57 -1.15
CA ILE A 250 -13.66 7.15 -0.76
C ILE A 250 -14.84 6.85 0.17
N GLU A 251 -15.09 7.69 1.19
CA GLU A 251 -16.23 7.57 2.10
C GLU A 251 -17.57 7.56 1.33
N SER A 252 -17.75 8.52 0.40
CA SER A 252 -18.96 8.60 -0.45
C SER A 252 -19.15 7.34 -1.32
N LEU A 253 -18.08 6.82 -1.92
CA LEU A 253 -18.15 5.61 -2.76
C LEU A 253 -18.45 4.35 -1.95
N HIS A 254 -18.00 4.27 -0.70
CA HIS A 254 -18.37 3.21 0.24
C HIS A 254 -19.87 3.29 0.61
N GLU A 255 -20.37 4.50 0.93
CA GLU A 255 -21.78 4.73 1.27
C GLU A 255 -22.70 4.43 0.09
N GLU A 256 -22.27 4.72 -1.13
CA GLU A 256 -22.99 4.41 -2.38
C GLU A 256 -22.92 2.92 -2.73
N GLY A 257 -22.10 2.11 -2.04
CA GLY A 257 -21.88 0.69 -2.35
C GLY A 257 -21.18 0.45 -3.69
N VAL A 258 -20.34 1.40 -4.12
CA VAL A 258 -19.60 1.38 -5.39
C VAL A 258 -18.17 0.89 -5.20
N LEU A 259 -17.58 1.23 -4.05
CA LEU A 259 -16.24 0.78 -3.65
C LEU A 259 -16.38 -0.24 -2.51
N ASP A 260 -15.84 -1.44 -2.69
CA ASP A 260 -15.96 -2.54 -1.73
C ASP A 260 -14.69 -2.83 -0.95
N ILE A 261 -13.53 -2.46 -1.48
CA ILE A 261 -12.24 -2.66 -0.79
C ILE A 261 -12.17 -1.82 0.48
N ARG A 262 -11.64 -2.38 1.55
CA ARG A 262 -11.45 -1.64 2.80
C ARG A 262 -10.22 -0.76 2.71
N VAL A 263 -10.31 0.45 3.24
CA VAL A 263 -9.22 1.43 3.20
C VAL A 263 -8.87 1.88 4.61
N TYR A 264 -7.61 1.73 4.99
CA TYR A 264 -7.00 2.44 6.09
C TYR A 264 -6.34 3.70 5.51
N GLY A 265 -7.00 4.85 5.66
CA GLY A 265 -6.55 6.11 5.07
C GLY A 265 -5.58 6.85 5.99
N MET A 266 -4.33 7.00 5.55
CA MET A 266 -3.36 7.85 6.23
C MET A 266 -3.48 9.28 5.68
N ILE A 267 -3.75 10.24 6.55
CA ILE A 267 -3.93 11.66 6.20
C ILE A 267 -2.60 12.25 5.76
N SER A 268 -2.55 12.92 4.61
CA SER A 268 -1.37 13.70 4.19
C SER A 268 -1.08 14.81 5.20
N ASN A 269 0.19 14.96 5.61
CA ASN A 269 0.65 15.98 6.55
C ASN A 269 0.67 17.37 5.90
N THR A 270 -0.50 17.94 5.63
CA THR A 270 -0.65 19.32 5.16
C THR A 270 -1.37 20.17 6.20
N PRO A 271 -1.12 21.49 6.26
CA PRO A 271 -1.82 22.36 7.21
C PRO A 271 -3.34 22.29 7.11
N GLU A 272 -3.88 22.17 5.90
CA GLU A 272 -5.32 22.09 5.66
C GLU A 272 -5.92 20.78 6.20
N ASN A 273 -5.31 19.65 5.88
CA ASN A 273 -5.75 18.33 6.34
C ASN A 273 -5.67 18.25 7.87
N LEU A 274 -4.55 18.69 8.45
CA LEU A 274 -4.37 18.70 9.91
C LEU A 274 -5.39 19.58 10.61
N ALA A 275 -5.66 20.80 10.10
CA ALA A 275 -6.67 21.68 10.69
C ALA A 275 -8.03 20.99 10.77
N TYR A 276 -8.45 20.30 9.70
CA TYR A 276 -9.74 19.62 9.65
C TYR A 276 -9.78 18.37 10.55
N TYR A 277 -8.81 17.44 10.40
CA TYR A 277 -8.87 16.17 11.08
C TYR A 277 -8.52 16.25 12.57
N LEU A 278 -7.63 17.15 12.99
CA LEU A 278 -7.34 17.35 14.41
C LEU A 278 -8.53 17.95 15.19
N GLU A 279 -9.46 18.63 14.51
CA GLU A 279 -10.74 19.06 15.09
C GLU A 279 -11.75 17.91 15.08
N LYS A 280 -11.91 17.21 13.96
CA LYS A 280 -12.88 16.11 13.79
C LYS A 280 -12.56 14.88 14.68
N GLY A 281 -11.28 14.60 14.88
CA GLY A 281 -10.79 13.37 15.54
C GLY A 281 -10.73 12.16 14.59
N PRO A 282 -10.16 11.02 15.05
CA PRO A 282 -10.17 9.78 14.30
C PRO A 282 -11.60 9.32 13.98
N THR A 283 -11.82 8.80 12.78
CA THR A 283 -13.12 8.28 12.34
C THR A 283 -12.97 6.89 11.76
N GLN A 284 -13.98 6.05 11.98
CA GLN A 284 -14.05 4.71 11.43
C GLN A 284 -15.47 4.40 11.00
N THR A 285 -15.61 3.93 9.77
CA THR A 285 -16.83 3.33 9.25
C THR A 285 -16.62 1.81 9.09
N GLU A 286 -17.55 1.12 8.47
CA GLU A 286 -17.43 -0.30 8.19
C GLU A 286 -16.26 -0.63 7.24
N ARG A 287 -15.93 0.29 6.30
CA ARG A 287 -14.93 0.07 5.25
C ARG A 287 -13.80 1.09 5.20
N LEU A 288 -13.89 2.20 5.94
CA LEU A 288 -12.89 3.26 5.96
C LEU A 288 -12.49 3.59 7.40
N ASN A 289 -11.20 3.53 7.67
CA ASN A 289 -10.61 3.92 8.95
C ASN A 289 -9.62 5.07 8.72
N ILE A 290 -9.92 6.24 9.28
CA ILE A 290 -9.09 7.46 9.17
C ILE A 290 -8.62 7.84 10.56
N ARG A 291 -7.42 7.39 10.93
CA ARG A 291 -6.90 7.64 12.27
C ARG A 291 -5.40 7.86 12.34
N SER A 292 -4.73 7.94 11.20
CA SER A 292 -3.29 8.15 11.12
C SER A 292 -2.92 9.31 10.21
N VAL A 293 -1.73 9.86 10.45
CA VAL A 293 -1.11 10.90 9.62
C VAL A 293 0.17 10.36 9.02
N LYS A 294 0.30 10.43 7.69
CA LYS A 294 1.55 10.10 6.96
C LYS A 294 2.49 11.29 7.03
N VAL A 295 3.72 11.01 7.43
CA VAL A 295 4.81 11.99 7.50
C VAL A 295 6.01 11.46 6.73
N TYR A 296 6.79 12.31 6.11
CA TYR A 296 8.03 11.96 5.44
C TYR A 296 9.21 12.57 6.22
N ALA A 297 10.02 11.73 6.88
CA ALA A 297 11.20 12.21 7.58
C ALA A 297 12.34 12.51 6.62
N ASP A 298 12.58 11.63 5.65
CA ASP A 298 13.67 11.73 4.69
C ASP A 298 13.26 11.24 3.29
N GLY A 299 14.24 11.13 2.38
CA GLY A 299 14.06 10.61 1.04
C GLY A 299 14.48 9.15 0.89
N ALA A 300 14.59 8.67 -0.36
CA ALA A 300 14.93 7.29 -0.68
C ALA A 300 16.45 7.01 -0.69
N LEU A 301 16.82 5.74 -0.42
CA LEU A 301 18.23 5.32 -0.42
C LEU A 301 18.85 5.36 -1.82
N GLY A 302 18.12 4.88 -2.83
CA GLY A 302 18.63 4.79 -4.20
C GLY A 302 19.04 6.14 -4.80
N SER A 303 18.28 7.19 -4.54
CA SER A 303 18.56 8.57 -4.95
C SER A 303 19.53 9.32 -4.04
N ARG A 304 20.04 8.68 -2.98
CA ARG A 304 20.83 9.27 -1.91
C ARG A 304 20.14 10.43 -1.17
N GLY A 305 18.81 10.34 -1.07
CA GLY A 305 17.99 11.27 -0.30
C GLY A 305 17.76 10.83 1.15
N ALA A 306 17.93 9.53 1.47
CA ALA A 306 17.79 9.01 2.82
C ALA A 306 18.83 9.65 3.78
N ALA A 307 18.35 10.13 4.95
CA ALA A 307 19.22 10.81 5.91
C ALA A 307 20.04 9.79 6.72
N LEU A 308 21.36 9.85 6.56
CA LEU A 308 22.30 8.91 7.16
C LEU A 308 23.15 9.57 8.25
N LYS A 309 23.45 8.83 9.34
CA LYS A 309 24.38 9.24 10.40
C LYS A 309 25.81 9.46 9.88
N LYS A 310 26.23 8.68 8.88
CA LYS A 310 27.51 8.82 8.17
C LYS A 310 27.23 9.10 6.70
N GLU A 311 28.19 9.70 6.00
CA GLU A 311 28.12 9.94 4.55
C GLU A 311 27.85 8.65 3.75
N TYR A 312 27.24 8.79 2.58
CA TYR A 312 27.10 7.68 1.63
C TYR A 312 28.48 7.14 1.24
N SER A 313 28.65 5.83 1.22
CA SER A 313 29.96 5.21 0.91
C SER A 313 30.43 5.52 -0.51
N ASP A 314 29.50 5.66 -1.45
CA ASP A 314 29.75 5.98 -2.85
C ASP A 314 29.59 7.48 -3.20
N ALA A 315 29.32 8.34 -2.22
CA ALA A 315 29.20 9.79 -2.40
C ALA A 315 29.73 10.56 -1.18
N PRO A 316 31.06 10.66 -1.03
CA PRO A 316 31.68 11.37 0.09
C PRO A 316 31.13 12.80 0.26
N GLY A 317 30.87 13.19 1.50
CA GLY A 317 30.31 14.48 1.87
C GLY A 317 28.78 14.54 1.75
N ASN A 318 28.12 13.52 1.18
CA ASN A 318 26.66 13.44 1.12
C ASN A 318 26.10 12.57 2.27
N HIS A 319 25.21 13.12 3.08
CA HIS A 319 24.50 12.44 4.17
C HIS A 319 22.99 12.27 3.89
N GLY A 320 22.54 12.60 2.67
CA GLY A 320 21.11 12.76 2.41
C GLY A 320 20.53 13.98 3.11
N SER A 321 19.23 14.02 3.30
CA SER A 321 18.57 15.16 3.94
C SER A 321 17.23 14.78 4.57
N PHE A 322 16.85 15.50 5.63
CA PHE A 322 15.50 15.46 6.15
C PHE A 322 14.55 16.22 5.21
N VAL A 323 13.43 15.59 4.85
CA VAL A 323 12.30 16.22 4.12
C VAL A 323 11.48 17.08 5.07
N THR A 324 11.15 16.53 6.24
CA THR A 324 10.52 17.29 7.32
C THR A 324 11.57 17.58 8.40
N PRO A 325 11.78 18.86 8.81
CA PRO A 325 12.68 19.19 9.90
C PRO A 325 12.36 18.41 11.19
N VAL A 326 13.39 17.96 11.91
CA VAL A 326 13.26 17.11 13.10
C VAL A 326 12.41 17.76 14.19
N ASP A 327 12.56 19.06 14.42
CA ASP A 327 11.76 19.83 15.38
C ASP A 327 10.28 19.87 15.00
N GLN A 328 9.93 19.88 13.72
CA GLN A 328 8.55 19.78 13.24
C GLN A 328 7.99 18.37 13.43
N ILE A 329 8.80 17.32 13.17
CA ILE A 329 8.42 15.92 13.47
C ILE A 329 8.10 15.78 14.96
N GLU A 330 8.98 16.27 15.84
CA GLU A 330 8.78 16.23 17.30
C GLU A 330 7.52 17.01 17.73
N ALA A 331 7.34 18.22 17.24
CA ALA A 331 6.16 19.02 17.55
C ALA A 331 4.85 18.34 17.10
N LEU A 332 4.84 17.78 15.89
CA LEU A 332 3.67 17.06 15.36
C LEU A 332 3.39 15.79 16.18
N ALA A 333 4.41 15.04 16.57
CA ALA A 333 4.27 13.86 17.41
C ALA A 333 3.52 14.17 18.73
N TYR A 334 3.87 15.25 19.43
CA TYR A 334 3.14 15.68 20.63
C TYR A 334 1.67 16.02 20.34
N VAL A 335 1.39 16.69 19.22
CA VAL A 335 0.02 17.04 18.84
C VAL A 335 -0.80 15.80 18.55
N LEU A 336 -0.27 14.87 17.74
CA LEU A 336 -0.96 13.64 17.36
C LEU A 336 -1.20 12.72 18.56
N ALA A 337 -0.22 12.56 19.45
CA ALA A 337 -0.36 11.80 20.69
C ALA A 337 -1.51 12.35 21.56
N LYS A 338 -1.59 13.68 21.72
CA LYS A 338 -2.65 14.35 22.47
C LYS A 338 -4.03 14.19 21.85
N LYS A 339 -4.09 14.09 20.51
CA LYS A 339 -5.34 14.01 19.75
C LYS A 339 -5.78 12.57 19.46
N GLY A 340 -4.99 11.57 19.86
CA GLY A 340 -5.31 10.15 19.67
C GLY A 340 -5.13 9.65 18.23
N PHE A 341 -4.35 10.36 17.43
CA PHE A 341 -3.96 9.91 16.09
C PHE A 341 -2.71 9.05 16.13
N GLN A 342 -2.65 8.06 15.26
CA GLN A 342 -1.44 7.33 14.96
C GLN A 342 -0.54 8.19 14.06
N MET A 343 0.76 8.15 14.28
CA MET A 343 1.75 8.77 13.40
C MET A 343 2.49 7.69 12.62
N ASN A 344 2.42 7.77 11.29
CA ASN A 344 3.03 6.83 10.36
C ASN A 344 4.12 7.59 9.59
N THR A 345 5.36 7.41 9.99
CA THR A 345 6.47 8.21 9.46
C THR A 345 7.37 7.36 8.57
N HIS A 346 7.48 7.78 7.30
CA HIS A 346 8.50 7.29 6.38
C HIS A 346 9.88 7.63 6.95
N ALA A 347 10.69 6.64 7.20
CA ALA A 347 12.08 6.78 7.61
C ALA A 347 12.92 5.65 7.02
N ILE A 348 13.78 6.00 6.08
CA ILE A 348 14.67 5.07 5.36
C ILE A 348 16.05 5.08 5.97
N GLY A 349 16.69 6.24 6.08
CA GLY A 349 18.04 6.38 6.62
C GLY A 349 18.13 6.13 8.13
N ASP A 350 19.30 5.70 8.58
CA ASP A 350 19.54 5.43 10.01
C ASP A 350 19.48 6.69 10.88
N ALA A 351 19.80 7.86 10.35
CA ALA A 351 19.58 9.12 11.07
C ALA A 351 18.10 9.46 11.16
N ALA A 352 17.32 9.28 10.08
CA ALA A 352 15.89 9.52 10.10
C ALA A 352 15.17 8.57 11.07
N ASN A 353 15.47 7.28 11.02
CA ASN A 353 14.94 6.31 11.97
C ASN A 353 15.23 6.68 13.42
N TYR A 354 16.47 7.07 13.73
CA TYR A 354 16.88 7.50 15.06
C TYR A 354 16.07 8.71 15.55
N GLU A 355 15.97 9.76 14.76
CA GLU A 355 15.28 10.99 15.16
C GLU A 355 13.78 10.78 15.30
N VAL A 356 13.16 10.01 14.40
CA VAL A 356 11.72 9.68 14.50
C VAL A 356 11.43 8.85 15.74
N LEU A 357 12.24 7.81 16.01
CA LEU A 357 12.11 6.99 17.21
C LEU A 357 12.26 7.82 18.48
N ASN A 358 13.20 8.77 18.52
CA ASN A 358 13.37 9.71 19.64
C ASN A 358 12.16 10.62 19.82
N ALA A 359 11.61 11.19 18.72
CA ALA A 359 10.41 12.01 18.76
C ALA A 359 9.22 11.20 19.31
N TYR A 360 9.06 9.95 18.86
CA TYR A 360 8.01 9.03 19.35
C TYR A 360 8.18 8.71 20.83
N LYS A 361 9.40 8.38 21.26
CA LYS A 361 9.71 8.11 22.67
C LYS A 361 9.37 9.29 23.58
N LYS A 362 9.62 10.52 23.14
CA LYS A 362 9.29 11.73 23.89
C LYS A 362 7.78 11.98 23.96
N ALA A 363 7.06 11.73 22.86
CA ALA A 363 5.62 12.00 22.75
C ALA A 363 4.77 10.91 23.41
N LEU A 364 5.20 9.65 23.35
CA LEU A 364 4.45 8.47 23.82
C LEU A 364 4.75 8.15 25.29
N THR A 365 4.48 9.07 26.19
CA THR A 365 4.84 8.96 27.61
C THR A 365 3.96 7.99 28.40
N ILE A 366 2.88 7.35 27.86
CA ILE A 366 1.80 6.83 28.69
C ILE A 366 1.26 5.44 28.25
N ASP A 367 0.46 4.85 29.14
CA ASP A 367 -0.20 3.54 29.14
C ASP A 367 -1.13 3.23 27.93
N ALA A 368 -1.31 4.17 27.01
CA ALA A 368 -2.06 3.94 25.78
C ALA A 368 -1.23 3.10 24.79
N ASP A 369 -1.90 2.25 24.04
CA ASP A 369 -1.34 1.51 22.91
C ASP A 369 -1.51 2.34 21.61
N PRO A 370 -0.56 3.21 21.26
CA PRO A 370 -0.70 4.15 20.14
C PRO A 370 -0.42 3.48 18.78
N ARG A 371 0.28 2.34 18.78
CA ARG A 371 0.66 1.56 17.59
C ARG A 371 1.26 2.43 16.48
N TRP A 372 2.06 3.41 16.85
CA TRP A 372 2.68 4.30 15.86
C TRP A 372 3.62 3.52 14.97
N ARG A 373 3.75 3.96 13.71
CA ARG A 373 4.46 3.18 12.70
C ARG A 373 5.70 3.92 12.22
N ILE A 374 6.78 3.17 12.00
CA ILE A 374 7.88 3.57 11.14
C ILE A 374 7.66 2.87 9.80
N GLU A 375 7.29 3.66 8.82
CA GLU A 375 7.15 3.18 7.45
C GLU A 375 8.54 2.98 6.85
N HIS A 376 8.73 1.86 6.20
CA HIS A 376 9.97 1.31 5.68
C HIS A 376 10.90 0.78 6.76
N ALA A 377 11.27 1.54 7.79
CA ALA A 377 12.25 1.13 8.79
C ALA A 377 13.46 0.43 8.13
N GLN A 378 13.93 1.01 7.01
CA GLN A 378 14.76 0.28 6.04
C GLN A 378 16.18 0.11 6.53
N ILE A 379 16.75 1.15 7.17
CA ILE A 379 18.10 1.13 7.76
C ILE A 379 17.97 1.56 9.21
N VAL A 380 18.12 0.62 10.13
CA VAL A 380 18.02 0.87 11.57
C VAL A 380 19.33 0.46 12.23
N SER A 381 20.04 1.43 12.81
CA SER A 381 21.26 1.14 13.54
C SER A 381 21.02 0.14 14.67
N LEU A 382 21.96 -0.77 14.88
CA LEU A 382 21.83 -1.84 15.87
C LEU A 382 21.62 -1.32 17.30
N GLU A 383 22.18 -0.16 17.62
CA GLU A 383 22.04 0.51 18.92
C GLU A 383 20.68 1.15 19.14
N ASP A 384 19.90 1.43 18.06
CA ASP A 384 18.61 2.13 18.16
C ASP A 384 17.43 1.16 18.35
N ARG A 385 17.67 -0.12 18.33
CA ARG A 385 16.67 -1.20 18.37
C ARG A 385 15.74 -1.13 19.57
N GLU A 386 16.30 -0.81 20.75
CA GLU A 386 15.56 -0.74 22.00
C GLU A 386 14.41 0.29 21.99
N PHE A 387 14.44 1.23 21.01
CA PHE A 387 13.41 2.26 20.90
C PHE A 387 12.09 1.74 20.35
N PHE A 388 12.07 0.63 19.60
CA PHE A 388 10.84 0.10 19.04
C PHE A 388 9.86 -0.34 20.14
N GLY A 389 10.22 -1.31 20.96
CA GLY A 389 9.33 -1.85 21.97
C GLY A 389 7.97 -2.25 21.37
N THR A 390 6.97 -2.46 22.21
CA THR A 390 5.64 -2.89 21.74
C THR A 390 4.72 -1.77 21.24
N LYS A 391 5.15 -0.51 21.35
CA LYS A 391 4.34 0.68 21.00
C LYS A 391 4.59 1.22 19.61
N ILE A 392 5.69 0.81 18.96
CA ILE A 392 6.09 1.24 17.63
C ILE A 392 6.19 0.02 16.74
N ILE A 393 5.48 0.06 15.62
CA ILE A 393 5.37 -1.05 14.68
C ILE A 393 6.19 -0.72 13.44
N PRO A 394 7.20 -1.53 13.07
CA PRO A 394 7.82 -1.45 11.76
C PRO A 394 6.79 -1.85 10.68
N SER A 395 6.59 -1.00 9.70
CA SER A 395 5.78 -1.28 8.52
C SER A 395 6.74 -1.42 7.34
N ILE A 396 7.00 -2.65 6.95
CA ILE A 396 8.12 -3.04 6.09
C ILE A 396 7.65 -3.49 4.71
N GLN A 397 8.52 -3.31 3.72
CA GLN A 397 8.29 -3.74 2.33
C GLN A 397 9.36 -4.75 1.93
N PRO A 398 9.09 -6.05 2.08
CA PRO A 398 10.10 -7.09 1.79
C PRO A 398 10.67 -7.07 0.38
N THR A 399 9.87 -6.64 -0.60
CA THR A 399 10.31 -6.51 -2.00
C THR A 399 11.41 -5.48 -2.18
N HIS A 400 11.45 -4.40 -1.38
CA HIS A 400 12.57 -3.43 -1.41
C HIS A 400 13.91 -4.10 -1.12
N ALA A 401 13.98 -5.08 -0.21
CA ALA A 401 15.23 -5.80 0.04
C ALA A 401 15.72 -6.55 -1.21
N THR A 402 14.80 -7.14 -1.97
CA THR A 402 15.16 -7.93 -3.16
C THR A 402 15.34 -7.10 -4.43
N SER A 403 14.81 -5.90 -4.48
CA SER A 403 15.08 -4.94 -5.56
C SER A 403 16.37 -4.14 -5.33
N ASP A 404 16.65 -3.78 -4.07
CA ASP A 404 17.79 -2.92 -3.70
C ASP A 404 19.12 -3.66 -3.48
N MET A 405 19.08 -4.96 -3.19
CA MET A 405 20.26 -5.76 -2.78
C MET A 405 21.44 -5.73 -3.76
N PHE A 406 21.21 -5.34 -5.01
CA PHE A 406 22.27 -5.28 -6.03
C PHE A 406 23.11 -4.00 -6.00
N TRP A 407 22.73 -3.01 -5.17
CA TRP A 407 23.41 -1.72 -5.10
C TRP A 407 23.41 -1.10 -3.70
N ALA A 408 22.66 -1.65 -2.76
CA ALA A 408 22.50 -1.05 -1.42
C ALA A 408 23.84 -1.02 -0.65
N ASP A 409 24.69 -2.03 -0.82
CA ASP A 409 26.01 -2.12 -0.22
C ASP A 409 26.96 -1.02 -0.74
N GLU A 410 26.85 -0.65 -2.02
CA GLU A 410 27.61 0.49 -2.56
C GLU A 410 27.25 1.80 -1.85
N ARG A 411 25.95 1.98 -1.49
CA ARG A 411 25.44 3.17 -0.79
C ARG A 411 25.87 3.22 0.67
N LEU A 412 25.81 2.07 1.35
CA LEU A 412 25.92 1.98 2.80
C LEU A 412 27.29 1.52 3.29
N GLY A 413 27.99 0.67 2.54
CA GLY A 413 29.15 -0.08 3.00
C GLY A 413 28.77 -1.20 3.99
N ASP A 414 29.65 -2.16 4.19
CA ASP A 414 29.42 -3.42 4.91
C ASP A 414 28.87 -3.24 6.34
N ASP A 415 29.38 -2.26 7.07
CA ASP A 415 29.00 -2.06 8.48
C ASP A 415 27.51 -1.71 8.64
N ARG A 416 26.98 -0.83 7.78
CA ARG A 416 25.58 -0.38 7.85
C ARG A 416 24.60 -1.38 7.25
N MET A 417 25.07 -2.25 6.35
CA MET A 417 24.25 -3.33 5.81
C MET A 417 23.72 -4.27 6.89
N GLN A 418 24.36 -4.39 8.04
CA GLN A 418 23.88 -5.20 9.17
C GLN A 418 22.57 -4.67 9.78
N GLY A 419 22.26 -3.39 9.63
CA GLY A 419 21.01 -2.78 10.08
C GLY A 419 20.01 -2.48 8.96
N ALA A 420 20.39 -2.77 7.70
CA ALA A 420 19.55 -2.55 6.54
C ALA A 420 18.71 -3.77 6.20
N TYR A 421 17.42 -3.57 5.93
CA TYR A 421 16.47 -4.64 5.59
C TYR A 421 16.43 -5.78 6.63
N ALA A 422 16.66 -5.44 7.89
CA ALA A 422 16.82 -6.39 9.00
C ALA A 422 15.45 -6.81 9.58
N TYR A 423 14.58 -7.37 8.76
CA TYR A 423 13.16 -7.58 9.07
C TYR A 423 12.89 -8.55 10.21
N LYS A 424 13.66 -9.65 10.31
CA LYS A 424 13.56 -10.57 11.43
C LYS A 424 14.01 -9.91 12.73
N SER A 425 15.09 -9.16 12.68
CA SER A 425 15.56 -8.37 13.82
C SER A 425 14.50 -7.35 14.26
N LEU A 426 13.86 -6.62 13.32
CA LEU A 426 12.76 -5.69 13.64
C LEU A 426 11.58 -6.41 14.29
N LEU A 427 11.19 -7.58 13.79
CA LEU A 427 10.15 -8.40 14.40
C LEU A 427 10.50 -8.81 15.84
N ASP A 428 11.72 -9.25 16.06
CA ASP A 428 12.16 -9.71 17.39
C ASP A 428 12.17 -8.56 18.41
N TRP A 429 12.35 -7.31 17.97
CA TRP A 429 12.35 -6.14 18.86
C TRP A 429 10.97 -5.58 19.11
N SER A 430 10.12 -5.52 18.08
CA SER A 430 8.79 -4.94 18.16
C SER A 430 7.68 -5.95 18.51
N GLY A 431 7.97 -7.23 18.34
CA GLY A 431 7.00 -8.33 18.52
C GLY A 431 6.01 -8.48 17.36
N ARG A 432 5.92 -7.51 16.46
CA ARG A 432 5.07 -7.53 15.26
C ARG A 432 5.67 -6.64 14.18
N VAL A 433 5.46 -7.03 12.92
CA VAL A 433 5.76 -6.21 11.74
C VAL A 433 4.55 -6.23 10.81
N ALA A 434 4.19 -5.10 10.23
CA ALA A 434 3.16 -5.04 9.19
C ALA A 434 3.85 -5.06 7.82
N LEU A 435 3.33 -5.87 6.89
CA LEU A 435 3.90 -6.03 5.56
C LEU A 435 3.04 -5.30 4.52
N GLY A 436 3.67 -4.47 3.72
CA GLY A 436 3.08 -3.81 2.56
C GLY A 436 3.95 -3.98 1.32
N THR A 437 3.45 -3.56 0.19
CA THR A 437 4.17 -3.59 -1.09
C THR A 437 4.78 -2.25 -1.45
N ASP A 438 4.18 -1.15 -0.98
CA ASP A 438 4.45 0.22 -1.45
C ASP A 438 4.09 0.40 -2.94
N PHE A 439 3.09 -0.37 -3.46
CA PHE A 439 2.70 -0.18 -4.86
C PHE A 439 2.20 1.27 -5.11
N PRO A 440 2.56 1.89 -6.23
CA PRO A 440 3.17 1.35 -7.46
C PRO A 440 4.71 1.34 -7.49
N VAL A 441 5.40 1.61 -6.38
CA VAL A 441 6.88 1.52 -6.33
C VAL A 441 7.30 0.08 -6.60
N GLU A 442 6.63 -0.86 -5.94
CA GLU A 442 6.78 -2.30 -6.19
C GLU A 442 5.50 -2.89 -6.80
N HIS A 443 5.54 -4.18 -7.12
CA HIS A 443 4.37 -4.87 -7.68
C HIS A 443 3.28 -5.09 -6.62
N VAL A 444 2.01 -4.90 -6.99
CA VAL A 444 0.82 -5.00 -6.11
C VAL A 444 0.57 -6.38 -5.50
N SER A 445 1.30 -7.43 -5.87
CA SER A 445 1.03 -8.81 -5.43
C SER A 445 1.55 -9.08 -4.02
N PRO A 446 0.67 -9.39 -3.04
CA PRO A 446 1.09 -9.83 -1.70
C PRO A 446 1.90 -11.13 -1.71
N LEU A 447 1.71 -11.99 -2.73
CA LEU A 447 2.48 -13.23 -2.87
C LEU A 447 3.95 -12.96 -3.19
N LYS A 448 4.25 -11.89 -3.92
CA LYS A 448 5.64 -11.44 -4.13
C LYS A 448 6.25 -10.88 -2.85
N THR A 449 5.48 -10.12 -2.08
CA THR A 449 5.89 -9.65 -0.74
C THR A 449 6.17 -10.82 0.20
N PHE A 450 5.27 -11.83 0.24
CA PHE A 450 5.48 -13.04 1.01
C PHE A 450 6.76 -13.78 0.59
N TYR A 451 6.95 -13.95 -0.72
CA TYR A 451 8.13 -14.57 -1.28
C TYR A 451 9.41 -13.83 -0.89
N ALA A 452 9.46 -12.53 -1.10
CA ALA A 452 10.61 -11.70 -0.76
C ALA A 452 10.94 -11.73 0.74
N ALA A 453 9.91 -11.76 1.60
CA ALA A 453 10.09 -11.87 3.06
C ALA A 453 10.74 -13.20 3.48
N VAL A 454 10.41 -14.30 2.79
CA VAL A 454 10.83 -15.65 3.17
C VAL A 454 12.08 -16.11 2.41
N ALA A 455 12.09 -15.95 1.08
CA ALA A 455 13.18 -16.43 0.22
C ALA A 455 14.34 -15.45 0.13
N ARG A 456 14.07 -14.13 0.24
CA ARG A 456 15.08 -13.06 0.12
C ARG A 456 15.90 -13.17 -1.17
N THR A 457 15.23 -13.52 -2.27
CA THR A 457 15.78 -13.59 -3.63
C THR A 457 14.84 -12.92 -4.62
N THR A 458 15.33 -12.62 -5.82
CA THR A 458 14.46 -12.31 -6.96
C THR A 458 13.69 -13.55 -7.42
N GLU A 459 12.69 -13.38 -8.31
CA GLU A 459 11.96 -14.49 -8.92
C GLU A 459 12.89 -15.41 -9.75
N GLU A 460 14.03 -14.87 -10.23
CA GLU A 460 15.11 -15.61 -10.88
C GLU A 460 16.03 -16.34 -9.88
N GLN A 461 15.71 -16.32 -8.59
CA GLN A 461 16.42 -16.98 -7.49
C GLN A 461 17.84 -16.40 -7.25
N LEU A 462 18.02 -15.11 -7.48
CA LEU A 462 19.26 -14.39 -7.20
C LEU A 462 19.14 -13.56 -5.91
N PRO A 463 20.23 -13.45 -5.10
CA PRO A 463 21.48 -14.21 -5.19
C PRO A 463 21.30 -15.66 -4.75
N GLU A 464 22.17 -16.54 -5.20
CA GLU A 464 22.19 -17.93 -4.73
C GLU A 464 22.35 -17.96 -3.20
N GLY A 465 21.46 -18.69 -2.52
CA GLY A 465 21.42 -18.78 -1.06
C GLY A 465 20.66 -17.63 -0.36
N GLY A 466 20.18 -16.64 -1.09
CA GLY A 466 19.36 -15.53 -0.57
C GLY A 466 20.17 -14.38 0.05
N PHE A 467 19.56 -13.19 0.06
CA PHE A 467 20.15 -11.97 0.61
C PHE A 467 19.88 -11.85 2.12
N GLN A 468 20.94 -11.75 2.94
CA GLN A 468 20.85 -11.60 4.41
C GLN A 468 19.83 -12.56 5.06
N MET A 469 19.97 -13.86 4.84
CA MET A 469 19.01 -14.89 5.29
C MET A 469 18.80 -14.94 6.81
N GLY A 470 19.70 -14.38 7.61
CA GLY A 470 19.50 -14.21 9.05
C GLY A 470 18.31 -13.30 9.39
N ASP A 471 17.92 -12.44 8.47
CA ASP A 471 16.78 -11.52 8.59
C ASP A 471 15.56 -11.92 7.74
N ALA A 472 15.54 -13.17 7.23
CA ALA A 472 14.37 -13.73 6.58
C ALA A 472 13.25 -14.03 7.60
N LEU A 473 12.02 -13.79 7.21
CA LEU A 473 10.85 -14.19 8.00
C LEU A 473 10.49 -15.64 7.70
N THR A 474 9.92 -16.34 8.66
CA THR A 474 9.25 -17.61 8.40
C THR A 474 7.95 -17.39 7.62
N ARG A 475 7.43 -18.42 6.97
CA ARG A 475 6.13 -18.36 6.27
C ARG A 475 4.99 -17.91 7.18
N THR A 476 4.99 -18.41 8.43
CA THR A 476 4.00 -18.02 9.45
C THR A 476 4.10 -16.53 9.81
N GLU A 477 5.30 -16.02 10.00
CA GLU A 477 5.54 -14.61 10.30
C GLU A 477 5.15 -13.73 9.11
N ALA A 478 5.54 -14.09 7.89
CA ALA A 478 5.16 -13.37 6.68
C ALA A 478 3.62 -13.33 6.50
N LEU A 479 2.94 -14.47 6.67
CA LEU A 479 1.48 -14.52 6.57
C LEU A 479 0.81 -13.69 7.67
N LYS A 480 1.27 -13.76 8.92
CA LYS A 480 0.77 -12.89 10.00
C LYS A 480 1.01 -11.40 9.68
N GLY A 481 2.15 -11.06 9.10
CA GLY A 481 2.52 -9.69 8.72
C GLY A 481 1.58 -9.06 7.69
N MET A 482 1.06 -9.86 6.76
CA MET A 482 0.15 -9.41 5.72
C MET A 482 -1.34 -9.70 6.03
N THR A 483 -1.65 -10.06 7.28
CA THR A 483 -3.02 -10.34 7.74
C THR A 483 -3.24 -9.81 9.17
N LEU A 484 -3.05 -10.65 10.20
CA LEU A 484 -3.36 -10.33 11.59
C LEU A 484 -2.55 -9.15 12.14
N TRP A 485 -1.24 -9.10 11.86
CA TRP A 485 -0.40 -8.00 12.37
C TRP A 485 -0.62 -6.69 11.61
N ALA A 486 -0.95 -6.75 10.32
CA ALA A 486 -1.40 -5.57 9.57
C ALA A 486 -2.74 -5.05 10.12
N ALA A 487 -3.70 -5.95 10.39
CA ALA A 487 -4.95 -5.57 11.05
C ALA A 487 -4.70 -4.95 12.44
N TYR A 488 -3.76 -5.52 13.22
CA TYR A 488 -3.36 -4.95 14.50
C TYR A 488 -2.78 -3.53 14.33
N ALA A 489 -1.92 -3.32 13.34
CA ALA A 489 -1.35 -2.01 13.08
C ALA A 489 -2.43 -0.95 12.76
N ASN A 490 -3.58 -1.39 12.22
CA ASN A 490 -4.74 -0.57 11.88
C ASN A 490 -5.79 -0.46 13.00
N PHE A 491 -5.55 -1.08 14.17
CA PHE A 491 -6.54 -1.19 15.27
C PHE A 491 -7.80 -1.96 14.87
N GLU A 492 -7.67 -2.97 14.03
CA GLU A 492 -8.79 -3.71 13.43
C GLU A 492 -8.66 -5.24 13.63
N GLU A 493 -7.73 -5.71 14.44
CA GLU A 493 -7.51 -7.15 14.70
C GLU A 493 -8.71 -7.85 15.33
N GLU A 494 -9.58 -7.11 16.02
CA GLU A 494 -10.80 -7.67 16.61
C GLU A 494 -11.90 -7.91 15.56
N ILE A 495 -11.76 -7.31 14.37
CA ILE A 495 -12.80 -7.37 13.33
C ILE A 495 -12.35 -8.05 12.05
N LYS A 496 -11.03 -8.17 11.79
CA LYS A 496 -10.47 -8.81 10.58
C LYS A 496 -9.02 -9.29 10.78
N GLY A 497 -8.40 -9.83 9.75
CA GLY A 497 -7.00 -10.27 9.74
C GLY A 497 -6.80 -11.73 10.18
N SER A 498 -7.84 -12.40 10.65
CA SER A 498 -7.87 -13.84 10.93
C SER A 498 -9.27 -14.41 10.67
N ILE A 499 -9.35 -15.72 10.46
CA ILE A 499 -10.63 -16.44 10.29
C ILE A 499 -11.07 -16.94 11.65
N GLU A 500 -11.85 -16.12 12.34
CA GLU A 500 -12.38 -16.40 13.68
C GLU A 500 -13.85 -15.98 13.79
N VAL A 501 -14.60 -16.68 14.64
CA VAL A 501 -16.02 -16.39 14.85
C VAL A 501 -16.22 -14.94 15.31
N GLY A 502 -17.12 -14.23 14.65
CA GLY A 502 -17.46 -12.82 14.89
C GLY A 502 -16.71 -11.83 14.01
N LYS A 503 -15.59 -12.22 13.39
CA LYS A 503 -14.84 -11.37 12.45
C LYS A 503 -15.48 -11.34 11.07
N LEU A 504 -15.13 -10.33 10.30
CA LEU A 504 -15.56 -10.14 8.92
C LEU A 504 -15.08 -11.31 8.05
N ALA A 505 -15.97 -11.79 7.19
CA ALA A 505 -15.72 -12.92 6.31
C ALA A 505 -14.94 -12.47 5.06
N ASP A 506 -13.74 -11.93 5.29
CA ASP A 506 -12.78 -11.55 4.27
C ASP A 506 -11.78 -12.69 4.08
N MET A 507 -11.73 -13.26 2.86
CA MET A 507 -10.92 -14.45 2.56
C MET A 507 -10.30 -14.37 1.17
N VAL A 508 -9.17 -15.03 1.00
CA VAL A 508 -8.58 -15.33 -0.30
C VAL A 508 -8.45 -16.85 -0.48
N ILE A 509 -8.81 -17.33 -1.67
CA ILE A 509 -8.69 -18.73 -2.06
C ILE A 509 -7.57 -18.84 -3.07
N LEU A 510 -6.56 -19.63 -2.75
CA LEU A 510 -5.40 -19.89 -3.59
C LEU A 510 -5.44 -21.30 -4.19
N LYS A 511 -4.95 -21.42 -5.41
CA LYS A 511 -4.89 -22.70 -6.15
C LYS A 511 -3.92 -23.69 -5.53
N ARG A 512 -2.91 -23.20 -4.81
CA ARG A 512 -1.88 -24.02 -4.15
C ARG A 512 -1.61 -23.49 -2.75
N ASP A 513 -1.14 -24.37 -1.89
CA ASP A 513 -0.84 -24.08 -0.50
C ASP A 513 0.53 -23.41 -0.34
N ILE A 514 0.55 -22.06 -0.18
CA ILE A 514 1.78 -21.27 -0.03
C ILE A 514 2.57 -21.59 1.25
N MET A 515 1.95 -22.27 2.20
CA MET A 515 2.62 -22.69 3.43
C MET A 515 3.46 -23.96 3.25
N ASN A 516 3.17 -24.76 2.21
CA ASN A 516 3.76 -26.10 2.04
C ASN A 516 4.47 -26.33 0.69
N ILE A 517 4.15 -25.58 -0.38
CA ILE A 517 4.82 -25.71 -1.68
C ILE A 517 6.26 -25.20 -1.64
N ASP A 518 7.05 -25.49 -2.68
CA ASP A 518 8.33 -24.85 -2.87
C ASP A 518 8.15 -23.33 -2.83
N ILE A 519 9.02 -22.64 -2.09
CA ILE A 519 8.91 -21.18 -1.91
C ILE A 519 9.03 -20.45 -3.25
N HIS A 520 9.82 -20.95 -4.18
CA HIS A 520 10.03 -20.36 -5.51
C HIS A 520 8.82 -20.47 -6.46
N GLU A 521 7.83 -21.27 -6.09
CA GLU A 521 6.58 -21.36 -6.85
C GLU A 521 5.52 -20.37 -6.35
N VAL A 522 5.70 -19.79 -5.17
CA VAL A 522 4.72 -18.88 -4.52
C VAL A 522 4.36 -17.66 -5.36
N PRO A 523 5.30 -16.95 -6.01
CA PRO A 523 4.96 -15.77 -6.82
C PRO A 523 3.98 -16.03 -7.98
N GLN A 524 3.94 -17.27 -8.49
CA GLN A 524 3.09 -17.69 -9.60
C GLN A 524 1.79 -18.37 -9.16
N VAL A 525 1.52 -18.46 -7.86
CA VAL A 525 0.27 -19.07 -7.36
C VAL A 525 -0.93 -18.20 -7.76
N GLU A 526 -1.89 -18.83 -8.41
CA GLU A 526 -3.11 -18.18 -8.85
C GLU A 526 -4.07 -17.91 -7.69
N VAL A 527 -4.57 -16.68 -7.59
CA VAL A 527 -5.71 -16.34 -6.75
C VAL A 527 -6.98 -16.80 -7.46
N LEU A 528 -7.67 -17.78 -6.91
CA LEU A 528 -8.91 -18.32 -7.49
C LEU A 528 -10.12 -17.46 -7.17
N ALA A 529 -10.18 -16.90 -5.95
CA ALA A 529 -11.23 -16.00 -5.55
C ALA A 529 -10.78 -15.09 -4.40
N THR A 530 -11.39 -13.92 -4.35
CA THR A 530 -11.32 -12.99 -3.22
C THR A 530 -12.73 -12.72 -2.73
N ILE A 531 -12.92 -12.77 -1.42
CA ILE A 531 -14.21 -12.65 -0.76
C ILE A 531 -14.10 -11.52 0.26
N VAL A 532 -15.06 -10.60 0.21
CA VAL A 532 -15.22 -9.49 1.18
C VAL A 532 -16.63 -9.58 1.76
N ASP A 533 -16.77 -9.55 3.08
CA ASP A 533 -18.07 -9.72 3.78
C ASP A 533 -18.84 -10.96 3.32
N GLY A 534 -18.15 -12.06 3.03
CA GLY A 534 -18.77 -13.29 2.51
C GLY A 534 -19.21 -13.21 1.05
N ASN A 535 -19.04 -12.08 0.36
CA ASN A 535 -19.38 -11.88 -1.04
C ASN A 535 -18.14 -12.08 -1.92
N MET A 536 -18.29 -12.84 -3.01
CA MET A 536 -17.21 -13.05 -3.97
C MET A 536 -17.03 -11.82 -4.84
N VAL A 537 -15.98 -11.03 -4.58
CA VAL A 537 -15.65 -9.80 -5.31
C VAL A 537 -14.69 -10.03 -6.49
N TYR A 538 -13.99 -11.16 -6.48
CA TYR A 538 -13.18 -11.61 -7.61
C TYR A 538 -13.25 -13.13 -7.74
N ARG A 539 -13.27 -13.60 -8.99
CA ARG A 539 -13.14 -15.02 -9.35
C ARG A 539 -12.31 -15.14 -10.62
N ALA A 540 -11.30 -16.01 -10.58
CA ALA A 540 -10.51 -16.34 -11.77
C ALA A 540 -11.40 -16.94 -12.87
N SER A 541 -11.16 -16.55 -14.11
CA SER A 541 -11.81 -17.19 -15.27
C SER A 541 -11.24 -18.60 -15.43
N ASN A 542 -12.12 -19.59 -15.65
CA ASN A 542 -11.73 -20.98 -15.91
C ASN A 542 -10.94 -21.10 -17.21
#